data_5f36782b08a319ff120909bb2c7f150d
#
_entry.id   5f36782b08a319ff120909bb2c7f150d
#
_cell.length_a   1.000
_cell.length_b   1.000
_cell.length_c   1.000
_cell.angle_alpha   90.00
_cell.angle_beta   90.00
_cell.angle_gamma   90.00
#
_symmetry.space_group_name_H-M   'P 1'
#
loop_
_entity.id
_entity.type
_entity.pdbx_description
1 polymer ?
#
loop_
_entity_poly.entity_id
_entity_poly.type
_entity_poly.pdbx_seq_one_letter_code
_entity_poly.pdbx_strand_id
1 'polypeptide(L)'
;MSVLKKLSYLLAVGMTAASLSGVVLAADEMSPDAIAERIKPVGQVYTAKELEGIATAGAAPVAEAPSGPRDGEAVYKGACFACHDMGIAGAPKRGDKAVWEPRIAQGIDILKKHAIEGFTGKSGVMPARGTCVTCSDEEIENAIHYMTDNL
;
A
#
# COMPACT_ATOMS: atom_id res chain seq x y z
N MET A 1 66.77 -7.32 -29.12
CA MET A 1 65.29 -7.19 -29.06
C MET A 1 65.01 -5.85 -28.43
N SER A 2 64.32 -4.97 -29.18
CA SER A 2 64.08 -3.58 -28.77
C SER A 2 63.17 -3.50 -27.56
N VAL A 3 63.45 -2.56 -26.67
CA VAL A 3 62.66 -2.24 -25.46
C VAL A 3 61.20 -2.06 -25.79
N LEU A 4 60.88 -1.58 -26.99
CA LEU A 4 59.48 -1.41 -27.50
C LEU A 4 58.74 -2.75 -27.61
N LYS A 5 59.38 -3.84 -28.01
CA LYS A 5 58.74 -5.16 -28.11
C LYS A 5 58.43 -5.77 -26.74
N LYS A 6 59.27 -5.48 -25.72
CA LYS A 6 59.00 -5.91 -24.34
C LYS A 6 57.86 -5.13 -23.68
N LEU A 7 57.74 -3.84 -24.00
CA LEU A 7 56.64 -3.00 -23.47
C LEU A 7 55.30 -3.39 -24.09
N SER A 8 55.24 -3.71 -25.38
CA SER A 8 54.03 -4.20 -26.05
C SER A 8 53.54 -5.55 -25.51
N TYR A 9 54.47 -6.41 -25.13
CA TYR A 9 54.14 -7.74 -24.55
C TYR A 9 53.55 -7.62 -23.13
N LEU A 10 54.06 -6.69 -22.32
CA LEU A 10 53.52 -6.42 -20.97
C LEU A 10 52.14 -5.75 -21.00
N LEU A 11 51.88 -4.91 -21.97
CA LEU A 11 50.56 -4.31 -22.17
C LEU A 11 49.51 -5.33 -22.66
N ALA A 12 49.90 -6.28 -23.51
CA ALA A 12 49.02 -7.32 -24.02
C ALA A 12 48.66 -8.34 -22.94
N VAL A 13 49.56 -8.70 -22.03
CA VAL A 13 49.31 -9.63 -20.91
C VAL A 13 48.50 -8.96 -19.81
N GLY A 14 48.66 -7.65 -19.59
CA GLY A 14 47.88 -6.89 -18.62
C GLY A 14 46.39 -6.75 -18.99
N MET A 15 46.06 -6.64 -20.29
CA MET A 15 44.69 -6.51 -20.75
C MET A 15 43.86 -7.78 -20.71
N THR A 16 44.53 -8.96 -20.77
CA THR A 16 43.82 -10.26 -20.69
C THR A 16 43.49 -10.69 -19.27
N ALA A 17 44.19 -10.17 -18.27
CA ALA A 17 43.89 -10.48 -16.85
C ALA A 17 42.69 -9.68 -16.30
N ALA A 18 42.44 -8.49 -16.85
CA ALA A 18 41.31 -7.64 -16.36
C ALA A 18 39.93 -8.09 -16.86
N SER A 19 39.86 -8.87 -17.94
CA SER A 19 38.59 -9.32 -18.50
C SER A 19 38.02 -10.61 -17.88
N LEU A 20 38.81 -11.35 -17.09
CA LEU A 20 38.31 -12.55 -16.39
C LEU A 20 37.70 -12.26 -15.00
N SER A 21 38.01 -11.10 -14.42
CA SER A 21 37.50 -10.77 -13.07
C SER A 21 36.02 -10.36 -13.03
N GLY A 22 35.44 -9.93 -14.15
CA GLY A 22 34.06 -9.50 -14.22
C GLY A 22 33.00 -10.61 -14.29
N VAL A 23 33.41 -11.80 -14.73
CA VAL A 23 32.52 -12.96 -14.90
C VAL A 23 32.29 -13.73 -13.60
N VAL A 24 33.26 -13.69 -12.71
CA VAL A 24 33.23 -14.45 -11.42
C VAL A 24 32.25 -13.77 -10.43
N LEU A 25 32.09 -12.44 -10.46
CA LEU A 25 31.22 -11.73 -9.54
C LEU A 25 29.71 -11.90 -9.87
N ALA A 26 29.39 -12.09 -11.16
CA ALA A 26 28.00 -12.29 -11.57
C ALA A 26 27.47 -13.72 -11.30
N ALA A 27 28.37 -14.71 -11.21
CA ALA A 27 27.98 -16.08 -10.92
C ALA A 27 27.73 -16.33 -9.42
N ASP A 28 28.37 -15.55 -8.55
CA ASP A 28 28.21 -15.69 -7.09
C ASP A 28 26.88 -15.08 -6.59
N GLU A 29 26.37 -14.04 -7.25
CA GLU A 29 25.08 -13.44 -6.94
C GLU A 29 23.87 -14.33 -7.25
N MET A 30 24.02 -15.34 -8.09
CA MET A 30 23.00 -16.30 -8.48
C MET A 30 23.19 -17.66 -7.80
N SER A 31 24.08 -17.76 -6.82
CA SER A 31 24.26 -18.99 -6.04
C SER A 31 23.00 -19.30 -5.21
N PRO A 32 22.68 -20.58 -4.99
CA PRO A 32 21.56 -20.96 -4.13
C PRO A 32 21.61 -20.30 -2.75
N ASP A 33 22.80 -20.11 -2.19
CA ASP A 33 23.01 -19.48 -0.88
C ASP A 33 22.73 -17.97 -0.93
N ALA A 34 23.17 -17.28 -1.98
CA ALA A 34 22.87 -15.87 -2.18
C ALA A 34 21.36 -15.62 -2.42
N ILE A 35 20.68 -16.53 -3.11
CA ILE A 35 19.23 -16.49 -3.29
C ILE A 35 18.53 -16.73 -1.96
N ALA A 36 18.93 -17.75 -1.19
CA ALA A 36 18.35 -18.06 0.11
C ALA A 36 18.48 -16.89 1.10
N GLU A 37 19.62 -16.17 1.08
CA GLU A 37 19.84 -14.99 1.91
C GLU A 37 18.88 -13.84 1.54
N ARG A 38 18.64 -13.60 0.25
CA ARG A 38 17.73 -12.54 -0.23
C ARG A 38 16.25 -12.81 0.06
N ILE A 39 15.86 -14.09 0.09
CA ILE A 39 14.48 -14.48 0.37
C ILE A 39 14.24 -14.83 1.85
N LYS A 40 15.22 -14.63 2.71
CA LYS A 40 15.00 -14.80 4.16
C LYS A 40 13.83 -13.96 4.63
N PRO A 41 12.93 -14.53 5.43
CA PRO A 41 11.86 -13.77 6.05
C PRO A 41 12.41 -12.57 6.83
N VAL A 42 11.85 -11.39 6.59
CA VAL A 42 12.18 -10.18 7.36
C VAL A 42 11.38 -10.24 8.67
N GLY A 43 11.99 -10.81 9.68
CA GLY A 43 11.41 -10.98 11.00
C GLY A 43 11.29 -12.44 11.42
N GLN A 44 11.03 -12.64 12.70
CA GLN A 44 10.82 -13.96 13.28
C GLN A 44 9.34 -14.18 13.52
N VAL A 45 8.85 -15.37 13.18
CA VAL A 45 7.51 -15.81 13.58
C VAL A 45 7.64 -16.34 15.00
N TYR A 46 7.10 -15.63 15.94
CA TYR A 46 7.07 -16.08 17.34
C TYR A 46 5.99 -17.14 17.51
N THR A 47 6.35 -18.23 18.17
CA THR A 47 5.37 -19.24 18.57
C THR A 47 4.57 -18.75 19.80
N ALA A 48 3.37 -19.29 19.99
CA ALA A 48 2.53 -18.92 21.14
C ALA A 48 3.28 -19.05 22.48
N LYS A 49 4.19 -20.03 22.60
CA LYS A 49 5.02 -20.25 23.78
C LYS A 49 6.07 -19.16 24.01
N GLU A 50 6.61 -18.58 22.93
CA GLU A 50 7.58 -17.47 23.03
C GLU A 50 6.90 -16.15 23.36
N LEU A 51 5.61 -16.02 23.03
CA LEU A 51 4.79 -14.85 23.35
C LEU A 51 4.31 -14.83 24.80
N GLU A 52 4.24 -15.96 25.49
CA GLU A 52 3.82 -16.04 26.91
C GLU A 52 4.73 -15.22 27.85
N GLY A 53 6.01 -15.03 27.47
CA GLY A 53 6.94 -14.19 28.25
C GLY A 53 6.97 -12.71 27.84
N ILE A 54 6.46 -12.37 26.66
CA ILE A 54 6.52 -11.02 26.09
C ILE A 54 5.23 -10.25 26.38
N ALA A 55 4.11 -10.93 26.52
CA ALA A 55 2.79 -10.34 26.75
C ALA A 55 2.68 -9.50 28.03
N THR A 56 3.64 -9.64 28.97
CA THR A 56 3.65 -8.87 30.21
C THR A 56 4.56 -7.64 30.20
N ALA A 57 5.39 -7.45 29.16
CA ALA A 57 6.43 -6.44 29.18
C ALA A 57 6.21 -5.22 28.26
N GLY A 58 5.10 -5.14 27.54
CA GLY A 58 4.97 -4.03 26.57
C GLY A 58 3.62 -3.87 25.90
N ALA A 59 2.55 -4.44 26.42
CA ALA A 59 1.23 -4.04 25.99
C ALA A 59 0.99 -2.62 26.52
N ALA A 60 1.32 -1.62 25.69
CA ALA A 60 0.68 -0.33 25.81
C ALA A 60 -0.83 -0.62 25.88
N PRO A 61 -1.60 0.03 26.80
CA PRO A 61 -3.04 -0.17 26.83
C PRO A 61 -3.56 0.02 25.42
N VAL A 62 -4.11 -1.06 24.85
CA VAL A 62 -4.90 -0.94 23.63
C VAL A 62 -6.01 0.00 24.05
N ALA A 63 -5.97 1.23 23.54
CA ALA A 63 -7.03 2.19 23.75
C ALA A 63 -8.31 1.44 23.37
N GLU A 64 -9.20 1.26 24.34
CA GLU A 64 -10.50 0.61 24.13
C GLU A 64 -11.10 1.27 22.90
N ALA A 65 -11.35 0.49 21.85
CA ALA A 65 -12.00 1.00 20.67
C ALA A 65 -13.30 1.66 21.15
N PRO A 66 -13.62 2.89 20.73
CA PRO A 66 -14.80 3.58 21.19
C PRO A 66 -16.00 2.67 21.01
N SER A 67 -16.81 2.49 22.08
CA SER A 67 -17.92 1.53 22.17
C SER A 67 -19.14 1.93 21.33
N GLY A 68 -18.92 2.58 20.18
CA GLY A 68 -19.93 3.06 19.24
C GLY A 68 -19.39 3.08 17.80
N PRO A 69 -20.26 3.37 16.82
CA PRO A 69 -19.87 3.53 15.44
C PRO A 69 -18.82 4.65 15.33
N ARG A 70 -17.83 4.42 14.49
CA ARG A 70 -16.78 5.42 14.21
C ARG A 70 -17.39 6.66 13.56
N ASP A 71 -16.79 7.81 13.83
CA ASP A 71 -17.19 9.05 13.17
C ASP A 71 -16.86 9.04 11.66
N GLY A 72 -17.49 9.96 10.93
CA GLY A 72 -17.36 10.03 9.48
C GLY A 72 -15.93 10.31 9.01
N GLU A 73 -15.18 11.09 9.76
CA GLU A 73 -13.78 11.39 9.42
C GLU A 73 -12.89 10.16 9.55
N ALA A 74 -13.04 9.41 10.63
CA ALA A 74 -12.26 8.19 10.86
C ALA A 74 -12.56 7.13 9.80
N VAL A 75 -13.83 6.94 9.45
CA VAL A 75 -14.23 6.00 8.38
C VAL A 75 -13.72 6.49 7.03
N TYR A 76 -13.87 7.77 6.71
CA TYR A 76 -13.36 8.35 5.47
C TYR A 76 -11.86 8.13 5.31
N LYS A 77 -11.07 8.47 6.34
CA LYS A 77 -9.61 8.28 6.32
C LYS A 77 -9.18 6.83 6.19
N GLY A 78 -9.95 5.93 6.79
CA GLY A 78 -9.63 4.50 6.80
C GLY A 78 -9.98 3.75 5.51
N ALA A 79 -11.01 4.19 4.78
CA ALA A 79 -11.54 3.40 3.66
C ALA A 79 -11.85 4.22 2.39
N CYS A 80 -12.33 5.46 2.53
CA CYS A 80 -12.88 6.22 1.40
C CYS A 80 -11.82 7.14 0.76
N PHE A 81 -10.87 7.61 1.56
CA PHE A 81 -9.84 8.59 1.19
C PHE A 81 -9.09 8.20 -0.08
N ALA A 82 -8.71 6.94 -0.22
CA ALA A 82 -7.88 6.48 -1.33
C ALA A 82 -8.47 6.85 -2.71
N CYS A 83 -9.80 6.80 -2.85
CA CYS A 83 -10.48 7.15 -4.09
C CYS A 83 -11.06 8.56 -4.07
N HIS A 84 -11.73 8.96 -2.98
CA HIS A 84 -12.49 10.19 -2.92
C HIS A 84 -11.66 11.45 -2.61
N ASP A 85 -10.39 11.33 -2.25
CA ASP A 85 -9.51 12.48 -2.14
C ASP A 85 -8.92 12.87 -3.50
N MET A 86 -8.47 11.87 -4.25
CA MET A 86 -7.79 12.07 -5.53
C MET A 86 -8.72 11.97 -6.75
N GLY A 87 -9.93 11.46 -6.61
CA GLY A 87 -10.86 11.22 -7.73
C GLY A 87 -10.51 9.98 -8.56
N ILE A 88 -9.85 8.98 -7.93
CA ILE A 88 -9.43 7.76 -8.61
C ILE A 88 -10.66 6.97 -9.09
N ALA A 89 -10.55 6.34 -10.25
CA ALA A 89 -11.62 5.55 -10.88
C ALA A 89 -12.94 6.34 -11.07
N GLY A 90 -12.87 7.66 -11.21
CA GLY A 90 -14.04 8.52 -11.38
C GLY A 90 -14.83 8.81 -10.10
N ALA A 91 -14.25 8.52 -8.93
CA ALA A 91 -14.86 8.86 -7.64
C ALA A 91 -15.06 10.38 -7.50
N PRO A 92 -16.19 10.84 -7.01
CA PRO A 92 -16.40 12.25 -6.72
C PRO A 92 -15.44 12.69 -5.62
N LYS A 93 -14.63 13.71 -5.89
CA LYS A 93 -13.66 14.22 -4.92
C LYS A 93 -14.37 14.91 -3.77
N ARG A 94 -13.89 14.70 -2.55
CA ARG A 94 -14.34 15.47 -1.40
C ARG A 94 -14.06 16.97 -1.62
N GLY A 95 -15.06 17.82 -1.33
CA GLY A 95 -14.98 19.27 -1.54
C GLY A 95 -15.32 19.75 -2.96
N ASP A 96 -15.50 18.86 -3.93
CA ASP A 96 -15.93 19.24 -5.28
C ASP A 96 -17.46 19.34 -5.35
N LYS A 97 -17.97 20.50 -5.02
CA LYS A 97 -19.39 20.81 -4.99
C LYS A 97 -20.10 20.47 -6.31
N ALA A 98 -19.51 20.83 -7.44
CA ALA A 98 -20.13 20.64 -8.75
C ALA A 98 -20.37 19.16 -9.08
N VAL A 99 -19.48 18.31 -8.62
CA VAL A 99 -19.59 16.85 -8.80
C VAL A 99 -20.57 16.24 -7.79
N TRP A 100 -20.65 16.79 -6.57
CA TRP A 100 -21.53 16.28 -5.52
C TRP A 100 -22.99 16.74 -5.64
N GLU A 101 -23.25 17.99 -6.04
CA GLU A 101 -24.62 18.53 -6.13
C GLU A 101 -25.62 17.60 -6.83
N PRO A 102 -25.36 17.07 -8.05
CA PRO A 102 -26.33 16.21 -8.73
C PRO A 102 -26.49 14.84 -8.05
N ARG A 103 -25.55 14.44 -7.20
CA ARG A 103 -25.62 13.21 -6.41
C ARG A 103 -26.46 13.43 -5.14
N ILE A 104 -26.19 14.51 -4.42
CA ILE A 104 -26.93 14.91 -3.22
C ILE A 104 -28.40 15.15 -3.54
N ALA A 105 -28.71 15.72 -4.71
CA ALA A 105 -30.08 15.93 -5.16
C ALA A 105 -30.91 14.64 -5.30
N GLN A 106 -30.27 13.47 -5.35
CA GLN A 106 -30.97 12.18 -5.34
C GLN A 106 -31.44 11.76 -3.94
N GLY A 107 -30.94 12.41 -2.90
CA GLY A 107 -31.22 12.11 -1.49
C GLY A 107 -30.18 11.18 -0.84
N ILE A 108 -30.07 11.31 0.48
CA ILE A 108 -29.10 10.56 1.29
C ILE A 108 -29.30 9.05 1.20
N ASP A 109 -30.54 8.58 1.13
CA ASP A 109 -30.86 7.15 1.04
C ASP A 109 -30.27 6.50 -0.23
N ILE A 110 -30.28 7.23 -1.34
CA ILE A 110 -29.70 6.75 -2.60
C ILE A 110 -28.17 6.75 -2.51
N LEU A 111 -27.57 7.78 -1.93
CA LEU A 111 -26.13 7.82 -1.70
C LEU A 111 -25.67 6.66 -0.81
N LYS A 112 -26.38 6.44 0.30
CA LYS A 112 -26.14 5.35 1.23
C LYS A 112 -26.27 3.99 0.54
N LYS A 113 -27.35 3.77 -0.20
CA LYS A 113 -27.54 2.54 -0.98
C LYS A 113 -26.38 2.28 -1.93
N HIS A 114 -25.99 3.28 -2.72
CA HIS A 114 -24.87 3.16 -3.65
C HIS A 114 -23.55 2.87 -2.95
N ALA A 115 -23.31 3.45 -1.79
CA ALA A 115 -22.10 3.22 -1.03
C ALA A 115 -22.06 1.80 -0.40
N ILE A 116 -23.20 1.31 0.10
CA ILE A 116 -23.30 0.00 0.75
C ILE A 116 -23.25 -1.14 -0.29
N GLU A 117 -24.06 -1.05 -1.33
CA GLU A 117 -24.22 -2.09 -2.33
C GLU A 117 -23.14 -2.04 -3.44
N GLY A 118 -22.45 -0.90 -3.54
CA GLY A 118 -21.62 -0.56 -4.68
C GLY A 118 -22.41 0.09 -5.81
N PHE A 119 -21.71 0.78 -6.69
CA PHE A 119 -22.33 1.51 -7.78
C PHE A 119 -21.47 1.52 -9.03
N THR A 120 -22.07 1.20 -10.17
CA THR A 120 -21.45 1.35 -11.49
C THR A 120 -22.15 2.49 -12.21
N GLY A 121 -21.43 3.60 -12.41
CA GLY A 121 -21.94 4.79 -13.08
C GLY A 121 -21.16 5.13 -14.34
N LYS A 122 -21.56 6.25 -14.98
CA LYS A 122 -20.88 6.75 -16.20
C LYS A 122 -19.44 7.17 -15.93
N SER A 123 -19.11 7.59 -14.70
CA SER A 123 -17.79 8.08 -14.33
C SER A 123 -16.86 6.99 -13.84
N GLY A 124 -17.38 5.83 -13.45
CA GLY A 124 -16.57 4.73 -12.92
C GLY A 124 -17.36 3.80 -12.02
N VAL A 125 -16.64 2.99 -11.26
CA VAL A 125 -17.19 1.96 -10.38
C VAL A 125 -16.77 2.24 -8.93
N MET A 126 -17.74 2.26 -8.04
CA MET A 126 -17.54 2.25 -6.59
C MET A 126 -17.78 0.82 -6.09
N PRO A 127 -16.81 0.16 -5.48
CA PRO A 127 -17.03 -1.14 -4.88
C PRO A 127 -17.94 -1.05 -3.65
N ALA A 128 -18.63 -2.14 -3.32
CA ALA A 128 -19.48 -2.22 -2.15
C ALA A 128 -18.70 -1.79 -0.89
N ARG A 129 -19.32 -0.93 -0.08
CA ARG A 129 -18.76 -0.35 1.16
C ARG A 129 -17.41 0.36 0.98
N GLY A 130 -17.03 0.75 -0.26
CA GLY A 130 -15.69 1.27 -0.54
C GLY A 130 -14.58 0.30 -0.12
N THR A 131 -14.84 -1.01 -0.14
CA THR A 131 -13.99 -2.11 0.37
C THR A 131 -13.90 -2.22 1.90
N CYS A 132 -14.57 -1.39 2.67
CA CYS A 132 -14.61 -1.50 4.13
C CYS A 132 -15.57 -2.62 4.58
N VAL A 133 -15.10 -3.84 4.62
CA VAL A 133 -15.92 -5.01 4.99
C VAL A 133 -16.37 -4.99 6.46
N THR A 134 -15.69 -4.24 7.31
CA THR A 134 -15.97 -4.12 8.75
C THR A 134 -16.80 -2.89 9.11
N CYS A 135 -17.06 -1.98 8.17
CA CYS A 135 -17.87 -0.81 8.44
C CYS A 135 -19.35 -1.17 8.57
N SER A 136 -20.01 -0.63 9.58
CA SER A 136 -21.48 -0.68 9.68
C SER A 136 -22.15 0.25 8.67
N ASP A 137 -23.45 0.09 8.46
CA ASP A 137 -24.22 0.98 7.57
C ASP A 137 -24.24 2.42 8.10
N GLU A 138 -24.29 2.59 9.42
CA GLU A 138 -24.21 3.89 10.09
C GLU A 138 -22.85 4.56 9.87
N GLU A 139 -21.76 3.80 9.97
CA GLU A 139 -20.43 4.31 9.69
C GLU A 139 -20.24 4.74 8.25
N ILE A 140 -20.82 4.01 7.30
CA ILE A 140 -20.85 4.43 5.88
C ILE A 140 -21.64 5.74 5.71
N GLU A 141 -22.79 5.88 6.38
CA GLU A 141 -23.58 7.10 6.36
C GLU A 141 -22.82 8.29 6.95
N ASN A 142 -22.17 8.09 8.09
CA ASN A 142 -21.31 9.11 8.71
C ASN A 142 -20.20 9.58 7.75
N ALA A 143 -19.58 8.66 7.02
CA ALA A 143 -18.57 9.01 6.03
C ALA A 143 -19.13 9.78 4.82
N ILE A 144 -20.34 9.47 4.38
CA ILE A 144 -21.04 10.24 3.33
C ILE A 144 -21.26 11.67 3.82
N HIS A 145 -21.81 11.84 5.03
CA HIS A 145 -21.99 13.16 5.64
C HIS A 145 -20.68 13.95 5.73
N TYR A 146 -19.62 13.31 6.20
CA TYR A 146 -18.30 13.95 6.26
C TYR A 146 -17.81 14.46 4.90
N MET A 147 -18.13 13.76 3.81
CA MET A 147 -17.74 14.19 2.46
C MET A 147 -18.66 15.27 1.86
N THR A 148 -19.89 15.41 2.34
CA THR A 148 -20.93 16.18 1.66
C THR A 148 -21.46 17.38 2.45
N ASP A 149 -21.37 17.40 3.79
CA ASP A 149 -22.02 18.45 4.60
C ASP A 149 -21.30 19.80 4.54
N ASN A 150 -20.07 19.85 4.03
CA ASN A 150 -19.27 21.08 3.95
C ASN A 150 -18.88 21.43 2.49
N LEU A 151 -19.80 21.26 1.55
CA LEU A 151 -19.62 21.57 0.12
C LEU A 151 -20.01 23.00 -0.27
#